data_f2e8620e5bbd2864fb6d4a73697e6661
#
_entry.id   f2e8620e5bbd2864fb6d4a73697e6661
#
_cell.length_a   1.000
_cell.length_b   1.000
_cell.length_c   1.000
_cell.angle_alpha   90.00
_cell.angle_beta   90.00
_cell.angle_gamma   90.00
#
_symmetry.space_group_name_H-M   'P 1'
#
loop_
_entity.id
_entity.type
_entity.pdbx_description
1 polymer ?
#
loop_
_entity_poly.entity_id
_entity_poly.type
_entity_poly.pdbx_seq_one_letter_code
_entity_poly.pdbx_strand_id
1 'polypeptide(L)'
;MRSTSVVRIMQRMIIAGLVALTACAPRDQKAAAGAGTPITVFAAADLRFALVDVARLYREQGGDSLVLVFGSTGDLTTQITNGAPADVFFAANAQAIDSLAARAMIVDSTRRVYAIGRLALIARCPTVQRVAQTTAARCHAPPRIEDVAAASVQSIAIADPAHAPYGKAARQALERAGLWPAVEQRIVLGSNVSQAYQFVSTGNADVGLVALSLVVRDSVLGHTLIDASLHDPLRQTLAVMASSTHQAAAAKFLAFLNTPAAKTAMHGFGFAEDVP
;
A
#
# COMPACT_ATOMS: atom_id res chain seq x y z
N MET A 1 70.16 7.55 54.74
CA MET A 1 69.72 8.88 54.26
C MET A 1 68.47 8.67 53.43
N ARG A 2 67.33 9.31 53.87
CA ARG A 2 66.12 9.63 53.15
C ARG A 2 65.41 8.50 52.41
N SER A 3 64.32 7.93 52.91
CA SER A 3 62.97 8.22 52.48
C SER A 3 61.99 7.30 53.20
N THR A 4 61.49 7.72 54.32
CA THR A 4 60.40 7.08 55.08
C THR A 4 59.29 8.12 55.33
N SER A 5 58.62 8.59 54.28
CA SER A 5 57.59 9.62 54.45
C SER A 5 56.40 9.53 53.46
N VAL A 6 56.28 8.47 52.67
CA VAL A 6 55.16 8.38 51.67
C VAL A 6 54.06 7.37 52.04
N VAL A 7 54.30 6.52 53.06
CA VAL A 7 53.34 5.41 53.35
C VAL A 7 52.28 5.79 54.42
N ARG A 8 52.27 6.99 55.00
CA ARG A 8 51.36 7.36 56.08
C ARG A 8 50.20 8.30 55.70
N ILE A 9 50.00 8.65 54.42
CA ILE A 9 48.90 9.55 53.99
C ILE A 9 47.76 8.81 53.30
N MET A 10 47.90 7.51 53.00
CA MET A 10 46.88 6.71 52.29
C MET A 10 45.90 5.95 53.23
N GLN A 11 45.92 6.19 54.54
CA GLN A 11 45.10 5.38 55.45
C GLN A 11 44.05 6.15 56.25
N ARG A 12 43.63 7.35 55.81
CA ARG A 12 42.61 8.16 56.49
C ARG A 12 41.53 8.77 55.61
N MET A 13 41.21 8.17 54.45
CA MET A 13 40.09 8.59 53.65
C MET A 13 39.16 7.40 53.23
N ILE A 14 38.87 6.52 54.16
CA ILE A 14 37.81 5.52 54.00
C ILE A 14 36.86 5.71 55.16
N ILE A 15 35.91 6.58 55.05
CA ILE A 15 34.58 6.62 55.75
C ILE A 15 33.91 7.88 55.24
N ALA A 16 32.93 7.74 54.39
CA ALA A 16 31.73 8.55 54.12
C ALA A 16 31.41 8.56 52.61
N GLY A 17 31.07 7.40 52.08
CA GLY A 17 30.36 7.29 50.80
C GLY A 17 29.05 6.51 51.03
N LEU A 18 28.09 7.16 51.70
CA LEU A 18 26.75 6.62 51.81
C LEU A 18 26.12 6.64 50.41
N VAL A 19 26.19 5.47 49.75
CA VAL A 19 25.51 5.24 48.46
C VAL A 19 24.03 5.26 48.71
N ALA A 20 23.39 6.39 48.36
CA ALA A 20 21.95 6.45 48.19
C ALA A 20 21.59 5.54 47.01
N LEU A 21 21.21 4.31 47.29
CA LEU A 21 20.44 3.48 46.34
C LEU A 21 19.10 4.16 46.12
N THR A 22 19.03 5.03 45.14
CA THR A 22 17.74 5.42 44.55
C THR A 22 17.16 4.16 43.93
N ALA A 23 16.23 3.53 44.65
CA ALA A 23 15.36 2.52 44.10
C ALA A 23 14.65 3.11 42.86
N CYS A 24 15.12 2.73 41.68
CA CYS A 24 14.28 2.81 40.49
C CYS A 24 13.07 1.92 40.75
N ALA A 25 11.99 2.52 41.26
CA ALA A 25 10.69 1.88 41.22
C ALA A 25 10.43 1.50 39.73
N PRO A 26 10.05 0.27 39.44
CA PRO A 26 9.57 -0.06 38.11
C PRO A 26 8.42 0.91 37.83
N ARG A 27 8.61 1.78 36.84
CA ARG A 27 7.54 2.59 36.29
C ARG A 27 6.54 1.58 35.78
N ASP A 28 5.41 1.46 36.47
CA ASP A 28 4.27 0.73 35.94
C ASP A 28 4.01 1.29 34.55
N GLN A 29 4.57 0.64 33.54
CA GLN A 29 4.04 0.71 32.20
C GLN A 29 2.65 0.10 32.34
N LYS A 30 1.68 0.98 32.62
CA LYS A 30 0.29 0.70 32.39
C LYS A 30 0.22 0.24 30.94
N ALA A 31 0.38 -1.07 30.74
CA ALA A 31 0.20 -1.70 29.45
C ALA A 31 -1.13 -1.17 28.97
N ALA A 32 -1.11 -0.48 27.82
CA ALA A 32 -2.31 0.01 27.19
C ALA A 32 -3.20 -1.22 27.01
N ALA A 33 -4.17 -1.37 27.90
CA ALA A 33 -5.18 -2.40 27.81
C ALA A 33 -5.91 -2.16 26.51
N GLY A 34 -5.63 -2.99 25.48
CA GLY A 34 -6.27 -2.85 24.18
C GLY A 34 -5.37 -3.14 22.96
N ALA A 35 -4.08 -3.40 23.11
CA ALA A 35 -3.27 -3.85 21.98
C ALA A 35 -3.54 -5.35 21.75
N GLY A 36 -4.59 -5.64 20.98
CA GLY A 36 -4.79 -6.98 20.42
C GLY A 36 -3.58 -7.41 19.59
N THR A 37 -3.48 -8.69 19.29
CA THR A 37 -2.36 -9.23 18.52
C THR A 37 -2.35 -8.60 17.12
N PRO A 38 -1.23 -8.01 16.65
CA PRO A 38 -1.16 -7.43 15.33
C PRO A 38 -1.47 -8.47 14.25
N ILE A 39 -2.28 -8.10 13.25
CA ILE A 39 -2.56 -8.94 12.08
C ILE A 39 -1.71 -8.44 10.90
N THR A 40 -1.05 -9.37 10.22
CA THR A 40 -0.27 -9.08 9.03
C THR A 40 -1.16 -9.15 7.79
N VAL A 41 -1.32 -8.02 7.13
CA VAL A 41 -2.15 -7.87 5.92
C VAL A 41 -1.24 -7.67 4.71
N PHE A 42 -1.21 -8.67 3.83
CA PHE A 42 -0.61 -8.52 2.52
C PHE A 42 -1.64 -7.89 1.58
N ALA A 43 -1.26 -6.85 0.87
CA ALA A 43 -2.18 -6.09 0.04
C ALA A 43 -1.55 -5.66 -1.29
N ALA A 44 -2.32 -5.77 -2.36
CA ALA A 44 -1.93 -5.22 -3.64
C ALA A 44 -1.66 -3.71 -3.52
N ALA A 45 -0.64 -3.25 -4.23
CA ALA A 45 -0.07 -1.91 -4.06
C ALA A 45 -1.02 -0.75 -4.41
N ASP A 46 -2.10 -1.02 -5.13
CA ASP A 46 -3.18 -0.07 -5.39
C ASP A 46 -3.96 0.32 -4.12
N LEU A 47 -3.92 -0.53 -3.08
CA LEU A 47 -4.55 -0.26 -1.78
C LEU A 47 -3.70 0.63 -0.85
N ARG A 48 -2.50 1.01 -1.27
CA ARG A 48 -1.51 1.65 -0.38
C ARG A 48 -2.08 2.81 0.44
N PHE A 49 -2.84 3.70 -0.16
CA PHE A 49 -3.40 4.85 0.55
C PHE A 49 -4.76 4.52 1.19
N ALA A 50 -5.61 3.79 0.49
CA ALA A 50 -6.93 3.43 0.99
C ALA A 50 -6.86 2.56 2.26
N LEU A 51 -5.99 1.55 2.25
CA LEU A 51 -5.90 0.62 3.38
C LEU A 51 -5.22 1.24 4.61
N VAL A 52 -4.36 2.25 4.43
CA VAL A 52 -3.83 3.05 5.55
C VAL A 52 -4.94 3.83 6.24
N ASP A 53 -5.83 4.47 5.47
CA ASP A 53 -7.00 5.18 6.03
C ASP A 53 -7.97 4.20 6.72
N VAL A 54 -8.24 3.05 6.11
CA VAL A 54 -9.08 1.99 6.67
C VAL A 54 -8.47 1.45 7.98
N ALA A 55 -7.16 1.22 8.02
CA ALA A 55 -6.46 0.74 9.22
C ALA A 55 -6.54 1.76 10.38
N ARG A 56 -6.43 3.05 10.06
CA ARG A 56 -6.61 4.13 11.05
C ARG A 56 -8.03 4.10 11.61
N LEU A 57 -9.05 4.07 10.76
CA LEU A 57 -10.46 4.00 11.17
C LEU A 57 -10.76 2.76 12.00
N TYR A 58 -10.19 1.61 11.62
CA TYR A 58 -10.34 0.36 12.37
C TYR A 58 -9.81 0.49 13.79
N ARG A 59 -8.60 1.07 13.94
CA ARG A 59 -7.99 1.31 15.24
C ARG A 59 -8.79 2.30 16.09
N GLU A 60 -9.30 3.37 15.51
CA GLU A 60 -10.14 4.37 16.20
C GLU A 60 -11.43 3.77 16.76
N GLN A 61 -11.91 2.68 16.18
CA GLN A 61 -13.07 1.92 16.67
C GLN A 61 -12.69 0.75 17.62
N GLY A 62 -11.46 0.75 18.14
CA GLY A 62 -10.99 -0.27 19.07
C GLY A 62 -10.54 -1.58 18.40
N GLY A 63 -10.26 -1.54 17.10
CA GLY A 63 -9.72 -2.68 16.36
C GLY A 63 -8.23 -2.93 16.63
N ASP A 64 -7.80 -4.13 16.28
CA ASP A 64 -6.41 -4.59 16.44
C ASP A 64 -5.45 -3.82 15.51
N SER A 65 -4.15 -3.84 15.82
CA SER A 65 -3.14 -3.26 14.95
C SER A 65 -3.01 -4.06 13.65
N LEU A 66 -2.85 -3.36 12.53
CA LEU A 66 -2.55 -3.96 11.23
C LEU A 66 -1.10 -3.68 10.84
N VAL A 67 -0.37 -4.73 10.44
CA VAL A 67 0.93 -4.65 9.77
C VAL A 67 0.67 -4.77 8.27
N LEU A 68 0.81 -3.66 7.54
CA LEU A 68 0.49 -3.61 6.11
C LEU A 68 1.74 -3.85 5.26
N VAL A 69 1.69 -4.87 4.40
CA VAL A 69 2.74 -5.21 3.44
C VAL A 69 2.20 -5.04 2.03
N PHE A 70 2.78 -4.12 1.26
CA PHE A 70 2.33 -3.81 -0.09
C PHE A 70 3.27 -4.35 -1.16
N GLY A 71 2.71 -4.93 -2.23
CA GLY A 71 3.47 -5.46 -3.36
C GLY A 71 2.58 -5.68 -4.58
N SER A 72 3.15 -6.24 -5.65
CA SER A 72 2.31 -6.74 -6.74
C SER A 72 1.54 -7.99 -6.28
N THR A 73 0.36 -8.19 -6.83
CA THR A 73 -0.45 -9.38 -6.47
C THR A 73 0.30 -10.68 -6.72
N GLY A 74 1.03 -10.79 -7.84
CA GLY A 74 1.79 -11.98 -8.19
C GLY A 74 2.95 -12.25 -7.24
N ASP A 75 3.73 -11.21 -6.89
CA ASP A 75 4.85 -11.34 -5.96
C ASP A 75 4.37 -11.75 -4.57
N LEU A 76 3.30 -11.11 -4.07
CA LEU A 76 2.71 -11.45 -2.78
C LEU A 76 2.15 -12.88 -2.78
N THR A 77 1.51 -13.31 -3.87
CA THR A 77 1.05 -14.70 -4.03
C THR A 77 2.22 -15.68 -3.95
N THR A 78 3.34 -15.36 -4.61
CA THR A 78 4.56 -16.17 -4.57
C THR A 78 5.14 -16.21 -3.16
N GLN A 79 5.22 -15.08 -2.46
CA GLN A 79 5.69 -15.02 -1.08
C GLN A 79 4.83 -15.87 -0.15
N ILE A 80 3.50 -15.76 -0.25
CA ILE A 80 2.54 -16.57 0.53
C ILE A 80 2.74 -18.06 0.24
N THR A 81 2.86 -18.42 -1.05
CA THR A 81 3.09 -19.81 -1.45
C THR A 81 4.40 -20.38 -0.87
N ASN A 82 5.41 -19.52 -0.70
CA ASN A 82 6.69 -19.88 -0.09
C ASN A 82 6.70 -19.73 1.45
N GLY A 83 5.53 -19.57 2.09
CA GLY A 83 5.37 -19.57 3.54
C GLY A 83 5.50 -18.23 4.23
N ALA A 84 5.39 -17.10 3.50
CA ALA A 84 5.37 -15.79 4.15
C ALA A 84 4.14 -15.67 5.09
N PRO A 85 4.33 -15.12 6.31
CA PRO A 85 3.31 -15.13 7.36
C PRO A 85 2.26 -14.02 7.16
N ALA A 86 1.35 -14.22 6.23
CA ALA A 86 0.20 -13.35 6.04
C ALA A 86 -1.02 -13.89 6.80
N ASP A 87 -1.78 -13.02 7.45
CA ASP A 87 -3.07 -13.36 8.05
C ASP A 87 -4.22 -13.11 7.07
N VAL A 88 -4.15 -12.00 6.34
CA VAL A 88 -5.15 -11.62 5.32
C VAL A 88 -4.42 -11.22 4.05
N PHE A 89 -4.94 -11.65 2.90
CA PHE A 89 -4.44 -11.24 1.60
C PHE A 89 -5.51 -10.50 0.80
N PHE A 90 -5.15 -9.31 0.32
CA PHE A 90 -5.93 -8.48 -0.60
C PHE A 90 -5.25 -8.49 -1.97
N ALA A 91 -5.85 -9.16 -2.92
CA ALA A 91 -5.36 -9.30 -4.29
C ALA A 91 -6.12 -8.37 -5.24
N ALA A 92 -5.44 -7.80 -6.24
CA ALA A 92 -6.07 -6.98 -7.27
C ALA A 92 -6.70 -7.81 -8.41
N ASN A 93 -6.78 -9.12 -8.27
CA ASN A 93 -7.53 -10.02 -9.15
C ASN A 93 -8.02 -11.27 -8.39
N ALA A 94 -9.04 -11.93 -8.93
CA ALA A 94 -9.58 -13.15 -8.33
C ALA A 94 -8.65 -14.36 -8.51
N GLN A 95 -7.92 -14.44 -9.65
CA GLN A 95 -7.08 -15.60 -9.99
C GLN A 95 -6.02 -15.90 -8.92
N ALA A 96 -5.44 -14.87 -8.28
CA ALA A 96 -4.47 -15.06 -7.22
C ALA A 96 -5.09 -15.82 -6.03
N ILE A 97 -6.26 -15.38 -5.58
CA ILE A 97 -6.99 -16.02 -4.48
C ILE A 97 -7.45 -17.43 -4.88
N ASP A 98 -7.95 -17.62 -6.12
CA ASP A 98 -8.35 -18.92 -6.65
C ASP A 98 -7.17 -19.91 -6.68
N SER A 99 -5.98 -19.45 -7.05
CA SER A 99 -4.77 -20.27 -7.05
C SER A 99 -4.35 -20.74 -5.65
N LEU A 100 -4.53 -19.89 -4.64
CA LEU A 100 -4.28 -20.24 -3.23
C LEU A 100 -5.37 -21.15 -2.67
N ALA A 101 -6.63 -20.93 -3.06
CA ALA A 101 -7.76 -21.80 -2.71
C ALA A 101 -7.55 -23.23 -3.20
N ALA A 102 -7.13 -23.39 -4.47
CA ALA A 102 -6.82 -24.69 -5.07
C ALA A 102 -5.71 -25.47 -4.32
N ARG A 103 -4.90 -24.76 -3.52
CA ARG A 103 -3.84 -25.34 -2.67
C ARG A 103 -4.26 -25.43 -1.20
N ALA A 104 -5.53 -25.20 -0.88
CA ALA A 104 -6.05 -25.16 0.50
C ALA A 104 -5.30 -24.16 1.40
N MET A 105 -4.76 -23.06 0.85
CA MET A 105 -3.97 -22.07 1.59
C MET A 105 -4.81 -20.94 2.15
N ILE A 106 -6.12 -20.90 1.89
CA ILE A 106 -7.05 -19.89 2.41
C ILE A 106 -8.17 -20.54 3.22
N VAL A 107 -8.82 -19.76 4.06
CA VAL A 107 -10.11 -20.09 4.66
C VAL A 107 -11.19 -19.73 3.64
N ASP A 108 -11.67 -20.72 2.87
CA ASP A 108 -12.49 -20.50 1.67
C ASP A 108 -13.79 -19.71 1.94
N SER A 109 -14.40 -19.90 3.11
CA SER A 109 -15.58 -19.14 3.54
C SER A 109 -15.35 -17.62 3.69
N THR A 110 -14.10 -17.18 3.71
CA THR A 110 -13.73 -15.76 3.81
C THR A 110 -13.48 -15.12 2.45
N ARG A 111 -13.36 -15.94 1.39
CA ARG A 111 -13.08 -15.47 0.03
C ARG A 111 -14.25 -14.63 -0.50
N ARG A 112 -13.94 -13.40 -0.93
CA ARG A 112 -14.94 -12.52 -1.54
C ARG A 112 -14.31 -11.44 -2.41
N VAL A 113 -15.01 -10.99 -3.43
CA VAL A 113 -14.77 -9.72 -4.09
C VAL A 113 -15.22 -8.62 -3.13
N TYR A 114 -14.37 -7.61 -2.91
CA TYR A 114 -14.70 -6.50 -2.02
C TYR A 114 -14.79 -5.16 -2.74
N ALA A 115 -14.27 -5.07 -3.98
CA ALA A 115 -14.33 -3.87 -4.81
C ALA A 115 -13.97 -4.19 -6.27
N ILE A 116 -14.23 -3.23 -7.15
CA ILE A 116 -13.69 -3.18 -8.51
C ILE A 116 -12.66 -2.05 -8.60
N GLY A 117 -11.44 -2.41 -8.97
CA GLY A 117 -10.37 -1.45 -9.24
C GLY A 117 -10.58 -0.73 -10.57
N ARG A 118 -10.07 0.49 -10.68
CA ARG A 118 -10.17 1.32 -11.87
C ARG A 118 -8.81 1.77 -12.35
N LEU A 119 -8.58 1.69 -13.66
CA LEU A 119 -7.35 2.14 -14.30
C LEU A 119 -7.47 3.63 -14.65
N ALA A 120 -6.40 4.39 -14.43
CA ALA A 120 -6.29 5.80 -14.78
C ALA A 120 -5.00 6.08 -15.53
N LEU A 121 -5.07 6.92 -16.54
CA LEU A 121 -3.91 7.56 -17.15
C LEU A 121 -3.56 8.80 -16.33
N ILE A 122 -2.28 8.95 -16.01
CA ILE A 122 -1.75 10.08 -15.25
C ILE A 122 -0.62 10.79 -16.02
N ALA A 123 -0.53 12.09 -15.80
CA ALA A 123 0.57 12.91 -16.30
C ALA A 123 0.90 14.01 -15.28
N ARG A 124 2.15 14.49 -15.29
CA ARG A 124 2.50 15.70 -14.55
C ARG A 124 1.89 16.92 -15.25
N CYS A 125 1.31 17.80 -14.45
CA CYS A 125 0.82 19.07 -14.96
C CYS A 125 1.98 19.98 -15.34
N PRO A 126 2.09 20.43 -16.59
CA PRO A 126 3.23 21.25 -17.04
C PRO A 126 3.33 22.62 -16.35
N THR A 127 2.28 23.09 -15.72
CA THR A 127 2.28 24.35 -14.97
C THR A 127 1.28 24.30 -13.83
N VAL A 128 1.79 24.19 -12.61
CA VAL A 128 1.04 24.65 -11.43
C VAL A 128 1.13 26.17 -11.42
N GLN A 129 0.28 26.87 -12.15
CA GLN A 129 0.07 28.27 -11.86
C GLN A 129 -0.58 28.36 -10.48
N ARG A 130 0.21 28.78 -9.50
CA ARG A 130 -0.32 29.24 -8.21
C ARG A 130 -1.18 30.45 -8.49
N VAL A 131 -2.47 30.23 -8.70
CA VAL A 131 -3.44 31.31 -8.57
C VAL A 131 -3.45 31.62 -7.07
N ALA A 132 -2.90 32.77 -6.71
CA ALA A 132 -2.94 33.28 -5.35
C ALA A 132 -4.39 33.14 -4.83
N GLN A 133 -4.53 32.45 -3.68
CA GLN A 133 -5.74 32.32 -2.88
C GLN A 133 -6.68 31.11 -3.11
N THR A 134 -6.38 30.11 -3.98
CA THR A 134 -7.13 28.84 -3.93
C THR A 134 -6.17 27.65 -3.94
N THR A 135 -6.32 26.75 -2.95
CA THR A 135 -5.48 25.55 -2.72
C THR A 135 -5.70 24.40 -3.72
N ALA A 136 -6.34 24.65 -4.86
CA ALA A 136 -6.62 23.64 -5.88
C ALA A 136 -5.83 23.94 -7.15
N ALA A 137 -4.62 23.41 -7.24
CA ALA A 137 -3.92 23.29 -8.52
C ALA A 137 -4.70 22.29 -9.39
N ARG A 138 -5.43 22.75 -10.39
CA ARG A 138 -6.08 21.88 -11.37
C ARG A 138 -5.22 21.83 -12.62
N CYS A 139 -4.91 20.63 -13.11
CA CYS A 139 -4.43 20.45 -14.47
C CYS A 139 -5.45 21.02 -15.46
N HIS A 140 -5.03 21.92 -16.34
CA HIS A 140 -5.91 22.57 -17.31
C HIS A 140 -6.42 21.61 -18.39
N ALA A 141 -5.74 20.49 -18.62
CA ALA A 141 -6.18 19.43 -19.53
C ALA A 141 -5.73 18.07 -18.98
N PRO A 142 -6.65 17.21 -18.54
CA PRO A 142 -6.30 15.84 -18.20
C PRO A 142 -5.80 15.09 -19.44
N PRO A 143 -4.81 14.18 -19.31
CA PRO A 143 -4.26 13.43 -20.43
C PRO A 143 -5.34 12.52 -21.04
N ARG A 144 -5.34 12.34 -22.34
CA ARG A 144 -6.19 11.37 -23.06
C ARG A 144 -5.36 10.16 -23.43
N ILE A 145 -5.98 8.97 -23.57
CA ILE A 145 -5.23 7.75 -23.89
C ILE A 145 -4.52 7.86 -25.24
N GLU A 146 -5.08 8.59 -26.19
CA GLU A 146 -4.49 8.82 -27.50
C GLU A 146 -3.19 9.65 -27.40
N ASP A 147 -3.08 10.51 -26.40
CA ASP A 147 -1.93 11.42 -26.22
C ASP A 147 -0.64 10.65 -25.86
N VAL A 148 -0.74 9.39 -25.38
CA VAL A 148 0.44 8.56 -25.05
C VAL A 148 1.29 8.24 -26.30
N ALA A 149 0.68 8.27 -27.49
CA ALA A 149 1.38 8.05 -28.75
C ALA A 149 2.11 9.31 -29.28
N ALA A 150 1.88 10.47 -28.68
CA ALA A 150 2.52 11.71 -29.11
C ALA A 150 4.05 11.62 -29.01
N ALA A 151 4.75 12.27 -29.94
CA ALA A 151 6.21 12.27 -29.98
C ALA A 151 6.85 12.95 -28.75
N SER A 152 6.11 13.80 -28.05
CA SER A 152 6.55 14.44 -26.81
C SER A 152 6.56 13.50 -25.60
N VAL A 153 5.85 12.37 -25.66
CA VAL A 153 5.84 11.35 -24.60
C VAL A 153 6.96 10.35 -24.88
N GLN A 154 8.03 10.40 -24.10
CA GLN A 154 9.21 9.54 -24.27
C GLN A 154 9.19 8.32 -23.35
N SER A 155 8.44 8.37 -22.26
CA SER A 155 8.39 7.32 -21.22
C SER A 155 6.99 7.14 -20.65
N ILE A 156 6.53 5.88 -20.61
CA ILE A 156 5.19 5.50 -20.17
C ILE A 156 5.32 4.45 -19.07
N ALA A 157 5.02 4.84 -17.84
CA ALA A 157 5.11 3.93 -16.70
C ALA A 157 3.86 3.03 -16.60
N ILE A 158 4.09 1.73 -16.50
CA ILE A 158 3.08 0.73 -16.14
C ILE A 158 3.67 -0.22 -15.10
N ALA A 159 2.84 -0.89 -14.30
CA ALA A 159 3.32 -2.02 -13.52
C ALA A 159 3.70 -3.18 -14.46
N ASP A 160 4.62 -4.06 -14.03
CA ASP A 160 5.01 -5.21 -14.85
C ASP A 160 3.82 -6.15 -15.08
N PRO A 161 3.38 -6.35 -16.35
CA PRO A 161 2.23 -7.21 -16.67
C PRO A 161 2.42 -8.68 -16.30
N ALA A 162 3.66 -9.13 -16.09
CA ALA A 162 3.95 -10.53 -15.77
C ALA A 162 3.38 -10.93 -14.40
N HIS A 163 3.32 -10.00 -13.45
CA HIS A 163 2.91 -10.29 -12.07
C HIS A 163 1.99 -9.24 -11.44
N ALA A 164 1.74 -8.11 -12.10
CA ALA A 164 0.86 -7.06 -11.60
C ALA A 164 -0.45 -6.96 -12.40
N PRO A 165 -1.63 -7.17 -11.79
CA PRO A 165 -2.93 -7.07 -12.48
C PRO A 165 -3.16 -5.71 -13.16
N TYR A 166 -2.77 -4.61 -12.52
CA TYR A 166 -2.85 -3.28 -13.13
C TYR A 166 -1.91 -3.11 -14.33
N GLY A 167 -0.75 -3.77 -14.32
CA GLY A 167 0.14 -3.80 -15.48
C GLY A 167 -0.47 -4.55 -16.65
N LYS A 168 -1.09 -5.70 -16.38
CA LYS A 168 -1.85 -6.46 -17.39
C LYS A 168 -3.01 -5.63 -17.96
N ALA A 169 -3.78 -4.95 -17.10
CA ALA A 169 -4.85 -4.06 -17.52
C ALA A 169 -4.35 -2.87 -18.35
N ALA A 170 -3.22 -2.25 -17.96
CA ALA A 170 -2.59 -1.17 -18.70
C ALA A 170 -2.16 -1.61 -20.11
N ARG A 171 -1.51 -2.77 -20.22
CA ARG A 171 -1.15 -3.36 -21.51
C ARG A 171 -2.39 -3.63 -22.36
N GLN A 172 -3.40 -4.28 -21.82
CA GLN A 172 -4.67 -4.54 -22.53
C GLN A 172 -5.31 -3.24 -23.03
N ALA A 173 -5.32 -2.19 -22.20
CA ALA A 173 -5.89 -0.91 -22.58
C ALA A 173 -5.16 -0.29 -23.78
N LEU A 174 -3.84 -0.32 -23.80
CA LEU A 174 -3.04 0.16 -24.93
C LEU A 174 -3.20 -0.73 -26.18
N GLU A 175 -3.29 -2.06 -26.01
CA GLU A 175 -3.52 -3.00 -27.11
C GLU A 175 -4.91 -2.80 -27.74
N ARG A 176 -5.98 -2.73 -26.92
CA ARG A 176 -7.35 -2.55 -27.40
C ARG A 176 -7.60 -1.15 -28.00
N ALA A 177 -6.85 -0.15 -27.54
CA ALA A 177 -6.84 1.18 -28.16
C ALA A 177 -6.01 1.25 -29.45
N GLY A 178 -5.31 0.15 -29.85
CA GLY A 178 -4.45 0.12 -31.04
C GLY A 178 -3.13 0.90 -30.89
N LEU A 179 -2.75 1.27 -29.65
CA LEU A 179 -1.60 2.13 -29.39
C LEU A 179 -0.32 1.34 -29.05
N TRP A 180 -0.43 0.08 -28.65
CA TRP A 180 0.70 -0.71 -28.16
C TRP A 180 1.91 -0.73 -29.11
N PRO A 181 1.76 -0.99 -30.44
CA PRO A 181 2.90 -1.03 -31.34
C PRO A 181 3.68 0.29 -31.44
N ALA A 182 3.00 1.44 -31.21
CA ALA A 182 3.62 2.75 -31.26
C ALA A 182 4.34 3.13 -29.95
N VAL A 183 4.04 2.44 -28.82
CA VAL A 183 4.51 2.85 -27.51
C VAL A 183 5.36 1.81 -26.77
N GLU A 184 5.39 0.55 -27.22
CA GLU A 184 6.04 -0.56 -26.48
C GLU A 184 7.51 -0.30 -26.16
N GLN A 185 8.25 0.39 -27.03
CA GLN A 185 9.65 0.73 -26.82
C GLN A 185 9.87 1.87 -25.80
N ARG A 186 8.78 2.54 -25.40
CA ARG A 186 8.78 3.63 -24.42
C ARG A 186 8.23 3.22 -23.06
N ILE A 187 7.89 1.92 -22.91
CA ILE A 187 7.35 1.40 -21.67
C ILE A 187 8.43 1.30 -20.60
N VAL A 188 8.14 1.84 -19.42
CA VAL A 188 8.95 1.73 -18.20
C VAL A 188 8.18 0.87 -17.21
N LEU A 189 8.77 -0.26 -16.83
CA LEU A 189 8.12 -1.22 -15.94
C LEU A 189 8.41 -0.93 -14.46
N GLY A 190 7.36 -0.73 -13.68
CA GLY A 190 7.44 -0.72 -12.22
C GLY A 190 7.18 -2.11 -11.65
N SER A 191 7.83 -2.51 -10.57
CA SER A 191 7.62 -3.79 -9.90
C SER A 191 6.16 -3.97 -9.41
N ASN A 192 5.44 -2.88 -9.23
CA ASN A 192 4.01 -2.84 -8.89
C ASN A 192 3.41 -1.49 -9.31
N VAL A 193 2.10 -1.35 -9.19
CA VAL A 193 1.39 -0.16 -9.66
C VAL A 193 1.71 1.10 -8.86
N SER A 194 2.11 0.98 -7.59
CA SER A 194 2.56 2.12 -6.80
C SER A 194 3.92 2.64 -7.27
N GLN A 195 4.83 1.78 -7.72
CA GLN A 195 6.09 2.21 -8.32
C GLN A 195 5.88 2.89 -9.68
N ALA A 196 4.97 2.37 -10.51
CA ALA A 196 4.60 3.05 -11.77
C ALA A 196 4.05 4.47 -11.50
N TYR A 197 3.18 4.62 -10.49
CA TYR A 197 2.74 5.94 -10.03
C TYR A 197 3.92 6.82 -9.57
N GLN A 198 4.86 6.27 -8.80
CA GLN A 198 6.04 7.02 -8.33
C GLN A 198 6.91 7.52 -9.48
N PHE A 199 7.10 6.73 -10.54
CA PHE A 199 7.88 7.18 -11.70
C PHE A 199 7.31 8.46 -12.31
N VAL A 200 5.99 8.56 -12.45
CA VAL A 200 5.37 9.79 -12.96
C VAL A 200 5.44 10.92 -11.95
N SER A 201 5.10 10.67 -10.68
CA SER A 201 5.05 11.71 -9.65
C SER A 201 6.42 12.35 -9.39
N THR A 202 7.51 11.59 -9.55
CA THR A 202 8.89 12.07 -9.40
C THR A 202 9.53 12.58 -10.70
N GLY A 203 8.84 12.43 -11.85
CA GLY A 203 9.34 12.86 -13.16
C GLY A 203 10.30 11.88 -13.84
N ASN A 204 10.33 10.63 -13.39
CA ASN A 204 11.09 9.55 -14.03
C ASN A 204 10.29 8.87 -15.19
N ALA A 205 9.04 9.27 -15.39
CA ALA A 205 8.23 8.96 -16.55
C ALA A 205 7.32 10.13 -16.85
N ASP A 206 7.01 10.34 -18.15
CA ASP A 206 6.18 11.45 -18.62
C ASP A 206 4.71 11.22 -18.27
N VAL A 207 4.24 10.00 -18.51
CA VAL A 207 2.86 9.55 -18.24
C VAL A 207 2.88 8.15 -17.63
N GLY A 208 1.73 7.70 -17.10
CA GLY A 208 1.59 6.33 -16.59
C GLY A 208 0.15 5.86 -16.59
N LEU A 209 -0.04 4.55 -16.77
CA LEU A 209 -1.33 3.90 -16.53
C LEU A 209 -1.26 3.20 -15.17
N VAL A 210 -2.02 3.71 -14.22
CA VAL A 210 -1.94 3.33 -12.81
C VAL A 210 -3.33 3.11 -12.18
N ALA A 211 -3.38 2.68 -10.93
CA ALA A 211 -4.63 2.59 -10.20
C ALA A 211 -5.18 3.99 -9.88
N LEU A 212 -6.48 4.22 -10.12
CA LEU A 212 -7.16 5.45 -9.72
C LEU A 212 -6.97 5.74 -8.24
N SER A 213 -6.98 4.70 -7.41
CA SER A 213 -6.83 4.80 -5.95
C SER A 213 -5.53 5.46 -5.48
N LEU A 214 -4.50 5.47 -6.31
CA LEU A 214 -3.23 6.12 -6.00
C LEU A 214 -3.22 7.61 -6.36
N VAL A 215 -4.10 8.06 -7.26
CA VAL A 215 -4.04 9.41 -7.83
C VAL A 215 -5.27 10.25 -7.56
N VAL A 216 -6.40 9.66 -7.22
CA VAL A 216 -7.69 10.38 -7.09
C VAL A 216 -7.66 11.55 -6.09
N ARG A 217 -6.77 11.48 -5.10
CA ARG A 217 -6.54 12.56 -4.11
C ARG A 217 -5.26 13.36 -4.36
N ASP A 218 -4.54 13.04 -5.44
CA ASP A 218 -3.34 13.78 -5.82
C ASP A 218 -3.74 15.10 -6.48
N SER A 219 -3.21 16.21 -5.97
CA SER A 219 -3.51 17.56 -6.51
C SER A 219 -2.46 18.03 -7.54
N VAL A 220 -1.38 17.28 -7.71
CA VAL A 220 -0.25 17.65 -8.56
C VAL A 220 -0.31 16.97 -9.92
N LEU A 221 -0.89 15.77 -9.97
CA LEU A 221 -1.03 14.98 -11.18
C LEU A 221 -2.42 15.18 -11.80
N GLY A 222 -2.44 15.42 -13.12
CA GLY A 222 -3.65 15.26 -13.92
C GLY A 222 -3.96 13.78 -14.11
N HIS A 223 -5.23 13.39 -14.02
CA HIS A 223 -5.62 12.03 -14.31
C HIS A 223 -6.93 11.96 -15.11
N THR A 224 -7.04 10.92 -15.91
CA THR A 224 -8.26 10.54 -16.64
C THR A 224 -8.53 9.06 -16.46
N LEU A 225 -9.77 8.70 -16.21
CA LEU A 225 -10.17 7.30 -16.17
C LEU A 225 -10.03 6.66 -17.55
N ILE A 226 -9.46 5.47 -17.57
CA ILE A 226 -9.49 4.61 -18.75
C ILE A 226 -10.85 3.94 -18.83
N ASP A 227 -11.39 3.87 -20.06
CA ASP A 227 -12.65 3.18 -20.31
C ASP A 227 -12.53 1.70 -19.90
N ALA A 228 -13.51 1.24 -19.13
CA ALA A 228 -13.53 -0.13 -18.61
C ALA A 228 -13.59 -1.20 -19.71
N SER A 229 -14.08 -0.87 -20.91
CA SER A 229 -14.08 -1.77 -22.07
C SER A 229 -12.70 -2.07 -22.63
N LEU A 230 -11.71 -1.22 -22.34
CA LEU A 230 -10.34 -1.36 -22.83
C LEU A 230 -9.49 -2.37 -22.03
N HIS A 231 -9.99 -2.89 -20.93
CA HIS A 231 -9.28 -3.91 -20.15
C HIS A 231 -10.24 -4.87 -19.45
N ASP A 232 -9.75 -6.00 -19.00
CA ASP A 232 -10.53 -6.93 -18.19
C ASP A 232 -10.81 -6.33 -16.81
N PRO A 233 -11.95 -6.68 -16.16
CA PRO A 233 -12.30 -6.14 -14.86
C PRO A 233 -11.27 -6.47 -13.77
N LEU A 234 -10.87 -5.46 -13.00
CA LEU A 234 -9.94 -5.59 -11.87
C LEU A 234 -10.73 -5.96 -10.60
N ARG A 235 -11.20 -7.22 -10.51
CA ARG A 235 -11.98 -7.71 -9.37
C ARG A 235 -11.09 -7.89 -8.15
N GLN A 236 -11.14 -6.92 -7.26
CA GLN A 236 -10.39 -6.91 -6.00
C GLN A 236 -10.95 -7.98 -5.05
N THR A 237 -10.15 -8.98 -4.76
CA THR A 237 -10.58 -10.16 -3.99
C THR A 237 -9.71 -10.33 -2.76
N LEU A 238 -10.30 -10.72 -1.64
CA LEU A 238 -9.56 -10.99 -0.40
C LEU A 238 -9.88 -12.39 0.15
N ALA A 239 -8.97 -12.88 1.00
CA ALA A 239 -9.19 -14.06 1.85
C ALA A 239 -8.34 -14.01 3.11
N VAL A 240 -8.76 -14.71 4.17
CA VAL A 240 -7.94 -15.05 5.33
C VAL A 240 -7.08 -16.27 4.98
N MET A 241 -5.82 -16.24 5.40
CA MET A 241 -4.91 -17.35 5.16
C MET A 241 -5.19 -18.52 6.11
N ALA A 242 -5.17 -19.75 5.58
CA ALA A 242 -5.40 -20.96 6.39
C ALA A 242 -4.32 -21.15 7.46
N SER A 243 -3.09 -20.69 7.20
CA SER A 243 -1.96 -20.74 8.13
C SER A 243 -2.02 -19.67 9.24
N SER A 244 -2.95 -18.71 9.16
CA SER A 244 -3.07 -17.65 10.15
C SER A 244 -3.41 -18.20 11.53
N THR A 245 -2.64 -17.84 12.55
CA THR A 245 -2.94 -18.07 13.96
C THR A 245 -3.85 -17.00 14.57
N HIS A 246 -4.16 -15.94 13.80
CA HIS A 246 -4.95 -14.78 14.22
C HIS A 246 -6.34 -14.73 13.54
N GLN A 247 -6.93 -15.88 13.20
CA GLN A 247 -8.18 -15.95 12.43
C GLN A 247 -9.33 -15.17 13.05
N ALA A 248 -9.46 -15.15 14.38
CA ALA A 248 -10.51 -14.38 15.07
C ALA A 248 -10.32 -12.86 14.89
N ALA A 249 -9.08 -12.37 14.97
CA ALA A 249 -8.76 -10.96 14.75
C ALA A 249 -8.94 -10.58 13.25
N ALA A 250 -8.51 -11.47 12.35
CA ALA A 250 -8.74 -11.31 10.91
C ALA A 250 -10.25 -11.22 10.59
N ALA A 251 -11.08 -12.10 11.19
CA ALA A 251 -12.53 -12.07 11.01
C ALA A 251 -13.15 -10.74 11.48
N LYS A 252 -12.70 -10.19 12.62
CA LYS A 252 -13.13 -8.86 13.11
C LYS A 252 -12.77 -7.76 12.10
N PHE A 253 -11.56 -7.79 11.55
CA PHE A 253 -11.14 -6.83 10.54
C PHE A 253 -11.99 -6.96 9.26
N LEU A 254 -12.25 -8.18 8.80
CA LEU A 254 -13.13 -8.42 7.66
C LEU A 254 -14.57 -7.93 7.92
N ALA A 255 -15.09 -8.08 9.13
CA ALA A 255 -16.40 -7.55 9.51
C ALA A 255 -16.40 -6.02 9.47
N PHE A 256 -15.32 -5.37 9.95
CA PHE A 256 -15.17 -3.92 9.89
C PHE A 256 -15.22 -3.39 8.45
N LEU A 257 -14.65 -4.09 7.47
CA LEU A 257 -14.69 -3.67 6.06
C LEU A 257 -16.10 -3.54 5.51
N ASN A 258 -17.10 -4.19 6.11
CA ASN A 258 -18.51 -4.08 5.72
C ASN A 258 -19.21 -2.86 6.33
N THR A 259 -18.57 -2.15 7.25
CA THR A 259 -19.15 -0.96 7.88
C THR A 259 -19.25 0.21 6.89
N PRO A 260 -20.25 1.12 7.06
CA PRO A 260 -20.34 2.31 6.24
C PRO A 260 -19.05 3.15 6.24
N ALA A 261 -18.37 3.24 7.37
CA ALA A 261 -17.13 4.01 7.49
C ALA A 261 -16.01 3.46 6.59
N ALA A 262 -15.79 2.14 6.61
CA ALA A 262 -14.79 1.50 5.77
C ALA A 262 -15.15 1.59 4.28
N LYS A 263 -16.42 1.34 3.93
CA LYS A 263 -16.91 1.47 2.55
C LYS A 263 -16.75 2.90 2.02
N THR A 264 -17.15 3.91 2.81
CA THR A 264 -16.98 5.32 2.42
C THR A 264 -15.51 5.66 2.21
N ALA A 265 -14.61 5.16 3.06
CA ALA A 265 -13.17 5.36 2.89
C ALA A 265 -12.70 4.75 1.56
N MET A 266 -13.07 3.49 1.26
CA MET A 266 -12.70 2.82 0.01
C MET A 266 -13.24 3.54 -1.23
N HIS A 267 -14.51 3.94 -1.22
CA HIS A 267 -15.12 4.72 -2.31
C HIS A 267 -14.41 6.07 -2.52
N GLY A 268 -13.98 6.72 -1.44
CA GLY A 268 -13.22 7.97 -1.50
C GLY A 268 -11.86 7.83 -2.20
N PHE A 269 -11.37 6.61 -2.39
CA PHE A 269 -10.21 6.29 -3.21
C PHE A 269 -10.58 5.73 -4.60
N GLY A 270 -11.85 5.83 -5.00
CA GLY A 270 -12.29 5.48 -6.35
C GLY A 270 -12.49 3.96 -6.59
N PHE A 271 -12.52 3.14 -5.55
CA PHE A 271 -12.95 1.76 -5.66
C PHE A 271 -14.46 1.72 -5.88
N ALA A 272 -14.88 1.02 -6.95
CA ALA A 272 -16.31 0.83 -7.24
C ALA A 272 -16.84 -0.41 -6.49
N GLU A 273 -18.14 -0.41 -6.22
CA GLU A 273 -18.81 -1.63 -5.75
C GLU A 273 -18.87 -2.67 -6.88
N ASP A 274 -18.75 -3.95 -6.52
CA ASP A 274 -19.05 -5.04 -7.44
C ASP A 274 -20.59 -5.12 -7.55
N VAL A 275 -21.13 -4.47 -8.59
CA VAL A 275 -22.55 -4.60 -8.92
C VAL A 275 -22.68 -5.85 -9.77
N PRO A 276 -23.48 -6.86 -9.35
CA PRO A 276 -23.67 -8.09 -10.09
C PRO A 276 -24.35 -7.88 -11.44
#